data_e72bf4ee2bd3d088436acf54fb879863
#
_entry.id   e72bf4ee2bd3d088436acf54fb879863
#
_cell.length_a   1.000
_cell.length_b   1.000
_cell.length_c   1.000
_cell.angle_alpha   90.00
_cell.angle_beta   90.00
_cell.angle_gamma   90.00
#
_symmetry.space_group_name_H-M   'P 1'
#
loop_
_entity.id
_entity.type
_entity.pdbx_description
1 polymer ?
#
loop_
_entity_poly.entity_id
_entity_poly.type
_entity_poly.pdbx_seq_one_letter_code
_entity_poly.pdbx_strand_id
1 'polypeptide(L)'
;METETKSGIGFFQKYLTVWVALCMAAGVLIGKFLPGIPQFLNRFEYAKVSIPMAILIWLMIYPMMIKVDFQSIKDVGKNPKGLFVTWITNWVIKPFTMYGIAALFFFVIFKAWIAPELATEYLAGAVLLGAAPCTAMVFVWSTLTHGNPAYTVVQVATNDLIILVAFVPIVKLLLGVSNIAVPWDTLILSVALFVVVPLTAGMLTRTFVIRKKGVEYLENTFIGKFNGVTTVGLLLTLVLVFAFQGETILKNPLHIVLIAVPLILQTFLIFLIAYLAARALKLPFDIAAPAGMIGASNFFELAVAVAIALFGTSSAAALATTVGVLTEVPVMLVLVKIANSTKHWFPESTQN
;
A
#
# COMPACT_ATOMS: atom_id res chain seq x y z
N MET A 1 6.56 33.25 -21.04
CA MET A 1 7.67 32.27 -21.14
C MET A 1 7.45 31.32 -19.97
N GLU A 2 6.53 30.35 -20.17
CA GLU A 2 6.14 29.37 -19.15
C GLU A 2 7.27 28.36 -19.05
N THR A 3 7.90 28.30 -17.90
CA THR A 3 8.80 27.22 -17.53
C THR A 3 7.94 25.99 -17.26
N GLU A 4 7.79 25.12 -18.26
CA GLU A 4 7.35 23.75 -18.07
C GLU A 4 8.27 23.09 -17.04
N THR A 5 7.84 23.03 -15.79
CA THR A 5 8.43 22.15 -14.81
C THR A 5 8.16 20.71 -15.28
N LYS A 6 9.13 20.12 -15.96
CA LYS A 6 9.17 18.69 -16.23
C LYS A 6 9.18 17.97 -14.87
N SER A 7 7.99 17.62 -14.37
CA SER A 7 7.85 16.69 -13.27
C SER A 7 8.20 15.27 -13.77
N GLY A 8 9.47 15.05 -14.07
CA GLY A 8 9.98 13.73 -14.34
C GLY A 8 9.90 12.89 -13.05
N ILE A 9 9.56 11.61 -13.19
CA ILE A 9 9.68 10.63 -12.10
C ILE A 9 11.07 10.80 -11.49
N GLY A 10 11.13 11.03 -10.16
CA GLY A 10 12.41 11.15 -9.47
C GLY A 10 13.28 9.91 -9.72
N PHE A 11 14.62 10.08 -9.76
CA PHE A 11 15.55 8.98 -10.00
C PHE A 11 15.25 7.75 -9.12
N PHE A 12 14.93 7.96 -7.85
CA PHE A 12 14.57 6.89 -6.93
C PHE A 12 13.31 6.14 -7.38
N GLN A 13 12.23 6.85 -7.71
CA GLN A 13 10.96 6.26 -8.13
C GLN A 13 11.09 5.52 -9.47
N LYS A 14 11.92 6.03 -10.38
CA LYS A 14 12.18 5.39 -11.68
C LYS A 14 12.82 4.01 -11.53
N TYR A 15 13.69 3.84 -10.53
CA TYR A 15 14.42 2.60 -10.28
C TYR A 15 13.96 1.90 -9.00
N LEU A 16 12.76 2.20 -8.50
CA LEU A 16 12.26 1.68 -7.23
C LEU A 16 12.29 0.13 -7.20
N THR A 17 11.90 -0.53 -8.29
CA THR A 17 11.98 -2.00 -8.39
C THR A 17 13.41 -2.53 -8.19
N VAL A 18 14.40 -1.84 -8.76
CA VAL A 18 15.82 -2.21 -8.59
C VAL A 18 16.25 -2.02 -7.14
N TRP A 19 15.87 -0.91 -6.52
CA TRP A 19 16.17 -0.65 -5.11
C TRP A 19 15.53 -1.70 -4.19
N VAL A 20 14.28 -2.07 -4.44
CA VAL A 20 13.58 -3.13 -3.67
C VAL A 20 14.29 -4.47 -3.84
N ALA A 21 14.68 -4.85 -5.07
CA ALA A 21 15.44 -6.08 -5.31
C ALA A 21 16.81 -6.09 -4.63
N LEU A 22 17.53 -4.95 -4.62
CA LEU A 22 18.79 -4.79 -3.91
C LEU A 22 18.60 -4.90 -2.38
N CYS A 23 17.55 -4.29 -1.84
CA CYS A 23 17.20 -4.41 -0.41
C CYS A 23 16.86 -5.85 -0.04
N MET A 24 16.14 -6.57 -0.90
CA MET A 24 15.86 -7.99 -0.72
C MET A 24 17.15 -8.80 -0.66
N ALA A 25 18.04 -8.62 -1.64
CA ALA A 25 19.33 -9.32 -1.66
C ALA A 25 20.17 -8.99 -0.42
N ALA A 26 20.29 -7.70 -0.07
CA ALA A 26 21.02 -7.26 1.11
C ALA A 26 20.42 -7.83 2.40
N GLY A 27 19.09 -7.77 2.55
CA GLY A 27 18.39 -8.31 3.72
C GLY A 27 18.62 -9.82 3.88
N VAL A 28 18.44 -10.58 2.81
CA VAL A 28 18.69 -12.05 2.82
C VAL A 28 20.14 -12.37 3.16
N LEU A 29 21.11 -11.63 2.62
CA LEU A 29 22.52 -11.79 2.96
C LEU A 29 22.80 -11.48 4.43
N ILE A 30 22.22 -10.39 4.96
CA ILE A 30 22.33 -10.05 6.40
C ILE A 30 21.72 -11.18 7.24
N GLY A 31 20.52 -11.64 6.92
CA GLY A 31 19.86 -12.74 7.65
C GLY A 31 20.69 -14.03 7.66
N LYS A 32 21.37 -14.34 6.54
CA LYS A 32 22.22 -15.54 6.40
C LYS A 32 23.57 -15.41 7.09
N PHE A 33 24.31 -14.32 6.85
CA PHE A 33 25.70 -14.18 7.30
C PHE A 33 25.85 -13.47 8.63
N LEU A 34 24.87 -12.67 9.03
CA LEU A 34 24.86 -11.87 10.26
C LEU A 34 23.57 -12.09 11.07
N PRO A 35 23.17 -13.35 11.36
CA PRO A 35 21.89 -13.65 12.03
C PRO A 35 21.77 -13.00 13.42
N GLY A 36 22.86 -12.60 14.02
CA GLY A 36 22.87 -11.85 15.27
C GLY A 36 22.18 -10.48 15.17
N ILE A 37 22.14 -9.85 13.99
CA ILE A 37 21.47 -8.55 13.81
C ILE A 37 19.95 -8.69 13.94
N PRO A 38 19.24 -9.54 13.17
CA PRO A 38 17.83 -9.78 13.36
C PRO A 38 17.49 -10.26 14.78
N GLN A 39 18.29 -11.19 15.35
CA GLN A 39 18.08 -11.68 16.70
C GLN A 39 18.22 -10.57 17.76
N PHE A 40 19.19 -9.67 17.62
CA PHE A 40 19.35 -8.52 18.51
C PHE A 40 18.17 -7.57 18.41
N LEU A 41 17.69 -7.27 17.19
CA LEU A 41 16.54 -6.38 16.97
C LEU A 41 15.24 -6.97 17.52
N ASN A 42 15.06 -8.30 17.45
CA ASN A 42 13.90 -8.98 18.04
C ASN A 42 13.86 -8.91 19.59
N ARG A 43 14.97 -8.59 20.28
CA ARG A 43 14.94 -8.35 21.72
C ARG A 43 14.16 -7.08 22.10
N PHE A 44 14.03 -6.14 21.16
CA PHE A 44 13.27 -4.90 21.35
C PHE A 44 11.82 -5.08 20.90
N GLU A 45 11.17 -6.16 21.33
CA GLU A 45 9.76 -6.43 21.09
C GLU A 45 8.95 -6.12 22.35
N TYR A 46 7.87 -5.37 22.20
CA TYR A 46 6.91 -5.09 23.26
C TYR A 46 5.50 -5.37 22.76
N ALA A 47 4.72 -6.16 23.51
CA ALA A 47 3.35 -6.56 23.16
C ALA A 47 3.22 -7.10 21.71
N LYS A 48 4.15 -7.95 21.28
CA LYS A 48 4.27 -8.51 19.92
C LYS A 48 4.56 -7.47 18.82
N VAL A 49 4.90 -6.25 19.18
CA VAL A 49 5.32 -5.21 18.22
C VAL A 49 6.83 -5.02 18.31
N SER A 50 7.53 -5.25 17.21
CA SER A 50 8.95 -4.93 17.09
C SER A 50 9.13 -3.41 17.08
N ILE A 51 9.75 -2.86 18.11
CA ILE A 51 9.98 -1.41 18.24
C ILE A 51 10.82 -0.86 17.07
N PRO A 52 11.94 -1.49 16.64
CA PRO A 52 12.68 -1.01 15.48
C PRO A 52 11.82 -0.96 14.20
N MET A 53 11.01 -1.99 13.97
CA MET A 53 10.10 -2.00 12.81
C MET A 53 9.03 -0.92 12.92
N ALA A 54 8.45 -0.73 14.11
CA ALA A 54 7.46 0.31 14.35
C ALA A 54 8.02 1.71 14.07
N ILE A 55 9.25 2.00 14.49
CA ILE A 55 9.92 3.28 14.21
C ILE A 55 10.09 3.48 12.69
N LEU A 56 10.57 2.47 11.97
CA LEU A 56 10.77 2.58 10.51
C LEU A 56 9.43 2.77 9.78
N ILE A 57 8.40 2.03 10.17
CA ILE A 57 7.05 2.18 9.61
C ILE A 57 6.50 3.60 9.90
N TRP A 58 6.72 4.13 11.10
CA TRP A 58 6.34 5.49 11.44
C TRP A 58 7.09 6.55 10.64
N LEU A 59 8.38 6.35 10.39
CA LEU A 59 9.16 7.24 9.49
C LEU A 59 8.60 7.26 8.05
N MET A 60 7.93 6.20 7.64
CA MET A 60 7.25 6.13 6.35
C MET A 60 5.85 6.74 6.39
N ILE A 61 5.01 6.33 7.33
CA ILE A 61 3.59 6.70 7.38
C ILE A 61 3.40 8.16 7.79
N TYR A 62 4.11 8.65 8.79
CA TYR A 62 3.91 10.01 9.31
C TYR A 62 4.06 11.12 8.26
N PRO A 63 5.11 11.15 7.40
CA PRO A 63 5.19 12.15 6.35
C PRO A 63 4.07 12.06 5.31
N MET A 64 3.53 10.85 5.09
CA MET A 64 2.39 10.65 4.20
C MET A 64 1.13 11.26 4.80
N MET A 65 0.90 11.08 6.10
CA MET A 65 -0.25 11.64 6.81
C MET A 65 -0.26 13.17 6.88
N ILE A 66 0.91 13.82 6.82
CA ILE A 66 0.98 15.30 6.70
C ILE A 66 0.42 15.80 5.35
N LYS A 67 0.51 14.97 4.29
CA LYS A 67 -0.01 15.31 2.96
C LYS A 67 -1.54 15.23 2.88
N VAL A 68 -2.19 14.49 3.76
CA VAL A 68 -3.63 14.29 3.74
C VAL A 68 -4.35 15.59 4.07
N ASP A 69 -5.23 16.02 3.17
CA ASP A 69 -6.04 17.22 3.33
C ASP A 69 -7.51 16.88 3.55
N PHE A 70 -7.92 16.85 4.82
CA PHE A 70 -9.32 16.58 5.18
C PHE A 70 -10.28 17.72 4.83
N GLN A 71 -9.78 18.93 4.55
CA GLN A 71 -10.67 20.01 4.09
C GLN A 71 -11.20 19.72 2.69
N SER A 72 -10.46 18.99 1.89
CA SER A 72 -10.86 18.56 0.54
C SER A 72 -12.08 17.62 0.55
N ILE A 73 -12.39 16.99 1.69
CA ILE A 73 -13.61 16.16 1.82
C ILE A 73 -14.89 16.97 1.54
N LYS A 74 -14.87 18.28 1.76
CA LYS A 74 -15.99 19.17 1.40
C LYS A 74 -16.29 19.15 -0.11
N ASP A 75 -15.29 18.78 -0.92
CA ASP A 75 -15.42 18.70 -2.38
C ASP A 75 -15.94 17.34 -2.87
N VAL A 76 -16.25 16.40 -1.96
CA VAL A 76 -16.84 15.08 -2.28
C VAL A 76 -18.07 15.20 -3.21
N GLY A 77 -18.86 16.25 -3.02
CA GLY A 77 -20.05 16.50 -3.84
C GLY A 77 -19.77 16.85 -5.31
N LYS A 78 -18.54 17.25 -5.67
CA LYS A 78 -18.21 17.70 -7.04
C LYS A 78 -18.13 16.54 -8.05
N ASN A 79 -17.65 15.37 -7.64
CA ASN A 79 -17.50 14.18 -8.48
C ASN A 79 -17.93 12.89 -7.76
N PRO A 80 -19.20 12.77 -7.33
CA PRO A 80 -19.65 11.65 -6.50
C PRO A 80 -19.51 10.30 -7.21
N LYS A 81 -19.77 10.23 -8.53
CA LYS A 81 -19.67 8.97 -9.29
C LYS A 81 -18.28 8.37 -9.26
N GLY A 82 -17.24 9.20 -9.44
CA GLY A 82 -15.85 8.72 -9.38
C GLY A 82 -15.47 8.21 -7.99
N LEU A 83 -15.91 8.90 -6.94
CA LEU A 83 -15.69 8.50 -5.56
C LEU A 83 -16.35 7.15 -5.25
N PHE A 84 -17.61 6.97 -5.66
CA PHE A 84 -18.33 5.71 -5.46
C PHE A 84 -17.68 4.54 -6.20
N VAL A 85 -17.20 4.72 -7.44
CA VAL A 85 -16.45 3.68 -8.16
C VAL A 85 -15.25 3.21 -7.32
N THR A 86 -14.47 4.14 -6.82
CA THR A 86 -13.27 3.79 -6.04
C THR A 86 -13.62 3.19 -4.67
N TRP A 87 -14.62 3.72 -3.97
CA TRP A 87 -15.02 3.18 -2.67
C TRP A 87 -15.58 1.77 -2.77
N ILE A 88 -16.47 1.51 -3.74
CA ILE A 88 -17.00 0.15 -3.95
C ILE A 88 -15.87 -0.79 -4.35
N THR A 89 -14.98 -0.35 -5.24
CA THR A 89 -13.85 -1.17 -5.66
C THR A 89 -12.93 -1.49 -4.48
N ASN A 90 -12.55 -0.51 -3.67
CA ASN A 90 -11.60 -0.69 -2.58
C ASN A 90 -12.15 -1.46 -1.38
N TRP A 91 -13.43 -1.25 -1.05
CA TRP A 91 -13.97 -1.73 0.22
C TRP A 91 -14.95 -2.88 0.07
N VAL A 92 -15.56 -3.05 -1.10
CA VAL A 92 -16.53 -4.13 -1.36
C VAL A 92 -15.96 -5.19 -2.32
N ILE A 93 -15.17 -4.80 -3.33
CA ILE A 93 -14.71 -5.76 -4.34
C ILE A 93 -13.31 -6.28 -4.01
N LYS A 94 -12.35 -5.38 -3.79
CA LYS A 94 -10.92 -5.71 -3.67
C LYS A 94 -10.59 -6.70 -2.54
N PRO A 95 -11.06 -6.55 -1.29
CA PRO A 95 -10.73 -7.49 -0.23
C PRO A 95 -11.22 -8.90 -0.51
N PHE A 96 -12.45 -9.03 -1.03
CA PHE A 96 -13.06 -10.33 -1.29
C PHE A 96 -12.45 -11.03 -2.52
N THR A 97 -12.14 -10.28 -3.57
CA THR A 97 -11.46 -10.83 -4.75
C THR A 97 -10.01 -11.20 -4.43
N MET A 98 -9.32 -10.43 -3.59
CA MET A 98 -7.99 -10.79 -3.09
C MET A 98 -8.04 -12.12 -2.33
N TYR A 99 -8.98 -12.24 -1.38
CA TYR A 99 -9.20 -13.49 -0.65
C TYR A 99 -9.47 -14.66 -1.61
N GLY A 100 -10.42 -14.50 -2.55
CA GLY A 100 -10.82 -15.56 -3.47
C GLY A 100 -9.67 -16.00 -4.38
N ILE A 101 -8.92 -15.06 -4.99
CA ILE A 101 -7.79 -15.37 -5.85
C ILE A 101 -6.66 -16.00 -5.03
N ALA A 102 -6.28 -15.43 -3.89
CA ALA A 102 -5.23 -15.98 -3.05
C ALA A 102 -5.59 -17.39 -2.55
N ALA A 103 -6.82 -17.62 -2.10
CA ALA A 103 -7.29 -18.93 -1.67
C ALA A 103 -7.27 -19.96 -2.83
N LEU A 104 -7.73 -19.57 -4.02
CA LEU A 104 -7.68 -20.42 -5.21
C LEU A 104 -6.24 -20.83 -5.54
N PHE A 105 -5.31 -19.88 -5.54
CA PHE A 105 -3.92 -20.19 -5.88
C PHE A 105 -3.24 -20.99 -4.77
N PHE A 106 -3.32 -20.60 -3.52
CA PHE A 106 -2.55 -21.25 -2.46
C PHE A 106 -3.11 -22.61 -2.05
N PHE A 107 -4.43 -22.78 -2.04
CA PHE A 107 -5.04 -24.06 -1.58
C PHE A 107 -5.42 -25.02 -2.71
N VAL A 108 -5.53 -24.54 -3.95
CA VAL A 108 -5.93 -25.40 -5.09
C VAL A 108 -4.80 -25.52 -6.10
N ILE A 109 -4.37 -24.42 -6.73
CA ILE A 109 -3.44 -24.45 -7.84
C ILE A 109 -2.02 -24.82 -7.36
N PHE A 110 -1.55 -24.20 -6.29
CA PHE A 110 -0.20 -24.39 -5.75
C PHE A 110 -0.12 -25.38 -4.58
N LYS A 111 -1.19 -26.12 -4.33
CA LYS A 111 -1.29 -27.10 -3.22
C LYS A 111 -0.13 -28.11 -3.19
N ALA A 112 0.41 -28.49 -4.35
CA ALA A 112 1.52 -29.42 -4.44
C ALA A 112 2.88 -28.83 -4.05
N TRP A 113 3.00 -27.49 -4.04
CA TRP A 113 4.27 -26.77 -3.82
C TRP A 113 4.32 -26.00 -2.51
N ILE A 114 3.17 -25.77 -1.86
CA ILE A 114 3.06 -24.97 -0.64
C ILE A 114 2.44 -25.86 0.46
N ALA A 115 3.13 -25.97 1.61
CA ALA A 115 2.58 -26.64 2.77
C ALA A 115 1.32 -25.91 3.28
N PRO A 116 0.30 -26.62 3.80
CA PRO A 116 -0.98 -26.02 4.21
C PRO A 116 -0.84 -24.87 5.22
N GLU A 117 0.11 -25.01 6.15
CA GLU A 117 0.41 -23.99 7.18
C GLU A 117 0.92 -22.70 6.54
N LEU A 118 1.85 -22.81 5.59
CA LEU A 118 2.39 -21.68 4.84
C LEU A 118 1.34 -21.06 3.92
N ALA A 119 0.51 -21.86 3.27
CA ALA A 119 -0.59 -21.39 2.44
C ALA A 119 -1.57 -20.52 3.25
N THR A 120 -1.86 -20.90 4.49
CA THR A 120 -2.73 -20.17 5.41
C THR A 120 -2.11 -18.80 5.79
N GLU A 121 -0.82 -18.77 6.10
CA GLU A 121 -0.13 -17.51 6.41
C GLU A 121 0.00 -16.61 5.16
N TYR A 122 0.29 -17.18 3.96
CA TYR A 122 0.31 -16.40 2.72
C TYR A 122 -1.05 -15.80 2.39
N LEU A 123 -2.12 -16.55 2.61
CA LEU A 123 -3.47 -16.02 2.48
C LEU A 123 -3.72 -14.86 3.44
N ALA A 124 -3.28 -14.99 4.69
CA ALA A 124 -3.41 -13.92 5.67
C ALA A 124 -2.67 -12.64 5.21
N GLY A 125 -1.44 -12.76 4.74
CA GLY A 125 -0.69 -11.63 4.21
C GLY A 125 -1.35 -10.98 2.97
N ALA A 126 -1.87 -11.81 2.04
CA ALA A 126 -2.60 -11.31 0.88
C ALA A 126 -3.89 -10.57 1.28
N VAL A 127 -4.65 -11.09 2.23
CA VAL A 127 -5.86 -10.44 2.76
C VAL A 127 -5.53 -9.09 3.40
N LEU A 128 -4.47 -9.01 4.20
CA LEU A 128 -4.03 -7.75 4.80
C LEU A 128 -3.68 -6.70 3.73
N LEU A 129 -3.01 -7.09 2.65
CA LEU A 129 -2.75 -6.21 1.50
C LEU A 129 -4.03 -5.76 0.82
N GLY A 130 -4.93 -6.70 0.51
CA GLY A 130 -6.17 -6.41 -0.21
C GLY A 130 -7.17 -5.59 0.58
N ALA A 131 -7.10 -5.60 1.91
CA ALA A 131 -8.01 -4.86 2.79
C ALA A 131 -7.64 -3.40 3.00
N ALA A 132 -6.43 -2.98 2.61
CA ALA A 132 -5.94 -1.62 2.81
C ALA A 132 -5.59 -0.94 1.47
N PRO A 133 -6.38 0.05 1.01
CA PRO A 133 -6.04 0.85 -0.17
C PRO A 133 -4.87 1.79 0.12
N CYS A 134 -4.00 2.00 -0.86
CA CYS A 134 -2.81 2.84 -0.74
C CYS A 134 -3.16 4.32 -0.56
N THR A 135 -2.35 5.04 0.21
CA THR A 135 -2.52 6.47 0.50
C THR A 135 -1.40 7.34 -0.07
N ALA A 136 -0.21 6.79 -0.28
CA ALA A 136 0.96 7.58 -0.66
C ALA A 136 1.33 7.47 -2.14
N MET A 137 1.54 6.25 -2.63
CA MET A 137 1.98 6.04 -4.01
C MET A 137 0.90 6.40 -5.03
N VAL A 138 -0.35 6.49 -4.62
CA VAL A 138 -1.46 6.89 -5.51
C VAL A 138 -1.29 8.28 -6.10
N PHE A 139 -0.61 9.20 -5.41
CA PHE A 139 -0.29 10.52 -5.98
C PHE A 139 0.68 10.41 -7.16
N VAL A 140 1.65 9.51 -7.06
CA VAL A 140 2.59 9.24 -8.15
C VAL A 140 1.86 8.62 -9.34
N TRP A 141 1.06 7.59 -9.10
CA TRP A 141 0.30 6.91 -10.14
C TRP A 141 -0.71 7.84 -10.82
N SER A 142 -1.40 8.68 -10.03
CA SER A 142 -2.32 9.70 -10.57
C SER A 142 -1.59 10.71 -11.44
N THR A 143 -0.45 11.23 -11.01
CA THR A 143 0.36 12.17 -11.80
C THR A 143 0.84 11.54 -13.10
N LEU A 144 1.30 10.29 -13.08
CA LEU A 144 1.78 9.58 -14.26
C LEU A 144 0.68 9.25 -15.28
N THR A 145 -0.57 9.21 -14.83
CA THR A 145 -1.74 9.02 -15.68
C THR A 145 -2.48 10.33 -15.97
N HIS A 146 -1.86 11.48 -15.73
CA HIS A 146 -2.48 12.80 -15.92
C HIS A 146 -3.83 12.93 -15.19
N GLY A 147 -3.92 12.32 -14.02
CA GLY A 147 -5.13 12.32 -13.19
C GLY A 147 -5.38 13.65 -12.51
N ASN A 148 -6.63 13.90 -12.15
CA ASN A 148 -7.05 15.10 -11.43
C ASN A 148 -6.49 15.10 -10.00
N PRO A 149 -5.63 16.05 -9.62
CA PRO A 149 -5.02 16.09 -8.29
C PRO A 149 -6.06 16.28 -7.18
N ALA A 150 -7.07 17.12 -7.39
CA ALA A 150 -8.12 17.37 -6.39
C ALA A 150 -8.93 16.09 -6.11
N TYR A 151 -9.32 15.35 -7.15
CA TYR A 151 -9.95 14.06 -7.01
C TYR A 151 -9.09 13.07 -6.21
N THR A 152 -7.80 13.00 -6.54
CA THR A 152 -6.86 12.08 -5.87
C THR A 152 -6.73 12.40 -4.37
N VAL A 153 -6.62 13.69 -4.01
CA VAL A 153 -6.56 14.13 -2.61
C VAL A 153 -7.83 13.75 -1.84
N VAL A 154 -9.01 13.98 -2.43
CA VAL A 154 -10.30 13.60 -1.82
C VAL A 154 -10.40 12.09 -1.61
N GLN A 155 -9.97 11.30 -2.59
CA GLN A 155 -9.97 9.83 -2.50
C GLN A 155 -9.06 9.33 -1.38
N VAL A 156 -7.84 9.86 -1.28
CA VAL A 156 -6.91 9.50 -0.21
C VAL A 156 -7.52 9.83 1.15
N ALA A 157 -7.97 11.07 1.33
CA ALA A 157 -8.54 11.52 2.61
C ALA A 157 -9.76 10.67 3.03
N THR A 158 -10.64 10.33 2.10
CA THR A 158 -11.82 9.50 2.40
C THR A 158 -11.44 8.05 2.66
N ASN A 159 -10.51 7.46 1.91
CA ASN A 159 -10.01 6.11 2.17
C ASN A 159 -9.36 6.00 3.56
N ASP A 160 -8.58 7.01 3.98
CA ASP A 160 -7.96 7.03 5.31
C ASP A 160 -9.00 7.07 6.44
N LEU A 161 -10.13 7.74 6.24
CA LEU A 161 -11.23 7.71 7.20
C LEU A 161 -11.95 6.35 7.20
N ILE A 162 -12.19 5.77 6.01
CA ILE A 162 -12.87 4.48 5.92
C ILE A 162 -12.00 3.36 6.51
N ILE A 163 -10.67 3.42 6.36
CA ILE A 163 -9.73 2.46 6.98
C ILE A 163 -9.98 2.33 8.49
N LEU A 164 -10.24 3.44 9.19
CA LEU A 164 -10.44 3.45 10.63
C LEU A 164 -11.60 2.56 11.10
N VAL A 165 -12.61 2.40 10.26
CA VAL A 165 -13.83 1.67 10.62
C VAL A 165 -13.98 0.35 9.86
N ALA A 166 -13.48 0.26 8.62
CA ALA A 166 -13.73 -0.87 7.74
C ALA A 166 -12.61 -1.93 7.75
N PHE A 167 -11.35 -1.53 7.95
CA PHE A 167 -10.21 -2.44 7.88
C PHE A 167 -10.31 -3.61 8.85
N VAL A 168 -10.55 -3.32 10.13
CA VAL A 168 -10.61 -4.37 11.18
C VAL A 168 -11.75 -5.36 10.95
N PRO A 169 -13.00 -4.94 10.71
CA PRO A 169 -14.09 -5.87 10.40
C PRO A 169 -13.84 -6.71 9.15
N ILE A 170 -13.33 -6.13 8.08
CA ILE A 170 -13.05 -6.85 6.82
C ILE A 170 -11.97 -7.91 7.03
N VAL A 171 -10.85 -7.55 7.65
CA VAL A 171 -9.75 -8.48 7.94
C VAL A 171 -10.25 -9.61 8.84
N LYS A 172 -10.95 -9.27 9.91
CA LYS A 172 -11.51 -10.26 10.85
C LYS A 172 -12.48 -11.23 10.17
N LEU A 173 -13.35 -10.71 9.32
CA LEU A 173 -14.29 -11.53 8.55
C LEU A 173 -13.55 -12.50 7.63
N LEU A 174 -12.64 -12.00 6.79
CA LEU A 174 -11.97 -12.80 5.77
C LEU A 174 -11.01 -13.83 6.37
N LEU A 175 -10.25 -13.47 7.40
CA LEU A 175 -9.35 -14.39 8.08
C LEU A 175 -10.17 -15.42 8.91
N GLY A 176 -11.31 -15.00 9.48
CA GLY A 176 -12.23 -15.90 10.19
C GLY A 176 -12.81 -16.99 9.31
N VAL A 177 -13.12 -16.70 8.04
CA VAL A 177 -13.57 -17.70 7.06
C VAL A 177 -12.52 -18.81 6.84
N SER A 178 -11.25 -18.47 6.97
CA SER A 178 -10.13 -19.44 6.86
C SER A 178 -9.72 -20.05 8.21
N ASN A 179 -10.53 -19.92 9.25
CA ASN A 179 -10.25 -20.37 10.62
C ASN A 179 -8.94 -19.78 11.20
N ILE A 180 -8.50 -18.62 10.71
CA ILE A 180 -7.35 -17.91 11.25
C ILE A 180 -7.83 -17.09 12.44
N ALA A 181 -7.43 -17.49 13.64
CA ALA A 181 -7.77 -16.76 14.86
C ALA A 181 -7.00 -15.45 14.93
N VAL A 182 -7.70 -14.34 14.75
CA VAL A 182 -7.12 -13.00 14.84
C VAL A 182 -7.76 -12.26 16.00
N PRO A 183 -7.00 -11.89 17.05
CA PRO A 183 -7.50 -11.13 18.18
C PRO A 183 -7.97 -9.73 17.78
N TRP A 184 -9.13 -9.31 18.25
CA TRP A 184 -9.68 -7.98 18.00
C TRP A 184 -8.78 -6.87 18.56
N ASP A 185 -8.28 -7.06 19.77
CA ASP A 185 -7.40 -6.15 20.48
C ASP A 185 -6.12 -5.87 19.70
N THR A 186 -5.50 -6.89 19.12
CA THR A 186 -4.28 -6.75 18.31
C THR A 186 -4.58 -5.97 17.01
N LEU A 187 -5.69 -6.25 16.32
CA LEU A 187 -6.08 -5.51 15.12
C LEU A 187 -6.39 -4.04 15.43
N ILE A 188 -7.18 -3.79 16.48
CA ILE A 188 -7.55 -2.43 16.89
C ILE A 188 -6.29 -1.66 17.33
N LEU A 189 -5.42 -2.29 18.12
CA LEU A 189 -4.15 -1.69 18.54
C LEU A 189 -3.25 -1.37 17.32
N SER A 190 -3.19 -2.26 16.34
CA SER A 190 -2.41 -2.03 15.11
C SER A 190 -2.94 -0.83 14.34
N VAL A 191 -4.26 -0.72 14.14
CA VAL A 191 -4.87 0.44 13.48
C VAL A 191 -4.64 1.71 14.32
N ALA A 192 -4.78 1.64 15.63
CA ALA A 192 -4.50 2.77 16.52
C ALA A 192 -3.05 3.25 16.37
N LEU A 193 -2.07 2.35 16.45
CA LEU A 193 -0.65 2.69 16.40
C LEU A 193 -0.17 3.11 15.00
N PHE A 194 -0.64 2.46 13.94
CA PHE A 194 -0.10 2.66 12.60
C PHE A 194 -0.98 3.51 11.68
N VAL A 195 -2.21 3.83 12.11
CA VAL A 195 -3.10 4.74 11.35
C VAL A 195 -3.54 5.93 12.21
N VAL A 196 -4.24 5.71 13.33
CA VAL A 196 -4.83 6.81 14.13
C VAL A 196 -3.77 7.78 14.64
N VAL A 197 -2.70 7.26 15.27
CA VAL A 197 -1.66 8.11 15.87
C VAL A 197 -0.87 8.88 14.82
N PRO A 198 -0.33 8.26 13.73
CA PRO A 198 0.35 9.00 12.66
C PRO A 198 -0.57 10.01 11.96
N LEU A 199 -1.83 9.64 11.73
CA LEU A 199 -2.82 10.50 11.10
C LEU A 199 -3.08 11.75 11.95
N THR A 200 -3.34 11.55 13.24
CA THR A 200 -3.56 12.67 14.19
C THR A 200 -2.31 13.57 14.27
N ALA A 201 -1.13 12.97 14.40
CA ALA A 201 0.13 13.71 14.42
C ALA A 201 0.36 14.49 13.12
N GLY A 202 0.09 13.86 11.97
CA GLY A 202 0.17 14.50 10.65
C GLY A 202 -0.78 15.68 10.51
N MET A 203 -2.05 15.53 10.91
CA MET A 203 -3.07 16.59 10.91
C MET A 203 -2.67 17.78 11.80
N LEU A 204 -2.20 17.50 13.02
CA LEU A 204 -1.74 18.54 13.96
C LEU A 204 -0.54 19.30 13.37
N THR A 205 0.44 18.57 12.80
CA THR A 205 1.60 19.18 12.17
C THR A 205 1.20 20.02 10.95
N ARG A 206 0.34 19.50 10.07
CA ARG A 206 -0.21 20.23 8.91
C ARG A 206 -0.87 21.53 9.36
N THR A 207 -1.79 21.44 10.32
CA THR A 207 -2.52 22.61 10.86
C THR A 207 -1.57 23.64 11.46
N PHE A 208 -0.58 23.19 12.23
CA PHE A 208 0.40 24.07 12.86
C PHE A 208 1.28 24.80 11.84
N VAL A 209 1.78 24.07 10.83
CA VAL A 209 2.63 24.65 9.78
C VAL A 209 1.84 25.63 8.92
N ILE A 210 0.61 25.30 8.53
CA ILE A 210 -0.26 26.18 7.75
C ILE A 210 -0.52 27.48 8.53
N ARG A 211 -0.87 27.38 9.81
CA ARG A 211 -1.13 28.57 10.66
C ARG A 211 0.08 29.47 10.82
N LYS A 212 1.31 28.90 10.85
CA LYS A 212 2.53 29.69 11.07
C LYS A 212 3.17 30.20 9.77
N LYS A 213 3.11 29.43 8.68
CA LYS A 213 3.90 29.71 7.46
C LYS A 213 3.09 29.64 6.16
N GLY A 214 1.80 29.31 6.25
CA GLY A 214 0.92 29.18 5.08
C GLY A 214 0.99 27.83 4.38
N VAL A 215 0.03 27.61 3.46
CA VAL A 215 -0.12 26.37 2.68
C VAL A 215 1.03 26.21 1.70
N GLU A 216 1.44 27.29 1.04
CA GLU A 216 2.52 27.28 0.04
C GLU A 216 3.85 26.77 0.64
N TYR A 217 4.20 27.23 1.85
CA TYR A 217 5.38 26.74 2.55
C TYR A 217 5.27 25.25 2.92
N LEU A 218 4.08 24.79 3.34
CA LEU A 218 3.84 23.39 3.65
C LEU A 218 4.11 22.51 2.42
N GLU A 219 3.51 22.86 1.28
CA GLU A 219 3.55 22.01 0.08
C GLU A 219 4.91 22.08 -0.64
N ASN A 220 5.46 23.28 -0.83
CA ASN A 220 6.67 23.46 -1.61
C ASN A 220 7.98 23.25 -0.83
N THR A 221 7.96 23.41 0.51
CA THR A 221 9.19 23.37 1.32
C THR A 221 9.14 22.30 2.41
N PHE A 222 8.09 22.28 3.22
CA PHE A 222 8.07 21.46 4.43
C PHE A 222 7.94 19.97 4.10
N ILE A 223 6.99 19.59 3.25
CA ILE A 223 6.76 18.20 2.83
C ILE A 223 8.01 17.64 2.10
N GLY A 224 8.67 18.46 1.29
CA GLY A 224 9.87 18.07 0.55
C GLY A 224 11.01 17.60 1.44
N LYS A 225 11.12 18.10 2.67
CA LYS A 225 12.16 17.69 3.64
C LYS A 225 12.02 16.24 4.09
N PHE A 226 10.83 15.67 4.03
CA PHE A 226 10.56 14.30 4.45
C PHE A 226 10.71 13.26 3.34
N ASN A 227 10.87 13.67 2.07
CA ASN A 227 10.99 12.71 0.96
C ASN A 227 12.18 11.75 1.16
N GLY A 228 13.32 12.25 1.62
CA GLY A 228 14.48 11.41 1.95
C GLY A 228 14.23 10.48 3.13
N VAL A 229 13.55 10.96 4.18
CA VAL A 229 13.22 10.19 5.38
C VAL A 229 12.30 9.02 5.04
N THR A 230 11.24 9.28 4.26
CA THR A 230 10.30 8.25 3.81
C THR A 230 11.02 7.19 2.96
N THR A 231 11.88 7.62 2.04
CA THR A 231 12.66 6.71 1.19
C THR A 231 13.61 5.83 2.00
N VAL A 232 14.36 6.41 2.92
CA VAL A 232 15.28 5.66 3.81
C VAL A 232 14.49 4.71 4.71
N GLY A 233 13.38 5.17 5.28
CA GLY A 233 12.47 4.34 6.08
C GLY A 233 12.00 3.12 5.30
N LEU A 234 11.55 3.31 4.04
CA LEU A 234 11.13 2.23 3.15
C LEU A 234 12.27 1.21 2.92
N LEU A 235 13.43 1.68 2.47
CA LEU A 235 14.56 0.80 2.15
C LEU A 235 15.04 0.01 3.37
N LEU A 236 15.15 0.66 4.54
CA LEU A 236 15.55 -0.02 5.77
C LEU A 236 14.48 -1.01 6.25
N THR A 237 13.20 -0.67 6.14
CA THR A 237 12.10 -1.61 6.44
C THR A 237 12.20 -2.86 5.57
N LEU A 238 12.40 -2.70 4.26
CA LEU A 238 12.57 -3.82 3.34
C LEU A 238 13.79 -4.67 3.70
N VAL A 239 14.95 -4.04 3.92
CA VAL A 239 16.16 -4.77 4.33
C VAL A 239 15.91 -5.57 5.61
N LEU A 240 15.28 -4.99 6.63
CA LEU A 240 15.02 -5.69 7.89
C LEU A 240 14.00 -6.82 7.72
N VAL A 241 12.89 -6.59 7.03
CA VAL A 241 11.90 -7.66 6.78
C VAL A 241 12.54 -8.83 6.04
N PHE A 242 13.33 -8.56 5.00
CA PHE A 242 14.05 -9.62 4.29
C PHE A 242 15.16 -10.26 5.12
N ALA A 243 15.78 -9.53 6.05
CA ALA A 243 16.76 -10.12 6.99
C ALA A 243 16.08 -11.08 7.98
N PHE A 244 14.89 -10.73 8.49
CA PHE A 244 14.10 -11.64 9.32
C PHE A 244 13.58 -12.86 8.57
N GLN A 245 13.35 -12.75 7.26
CA GLN A 245 12.84 -13.80 6.39
C GLN A 245 13.94 -14.57 5.63
N GLY A 246 15.21 -14.18 5.80
CA GLY A 246 16.33 -14.68 4.99
C GLY A 246 16.42 -16.20 4.93
N GLU A 247 16.23 -16.88 6.05
CA GLU A 247 16.26 -18.34 6.12
C GLU A 247 15.09 -19.00 5.38
N THR A 248 13.87 -18.45 5.53
CA THR A 248 12.67 -18.93 4.85
C THR A 248 12.78 -18.76 3.34
N ILE A 249 13.29 -17.62 2.88
CA ILE A 249 13.49 -17.30 1.47
C ILE A 249 14.53 -18.22 0.83
N LEU A 250 15.66 -18.46 1.53
CA LEU A 250 16.72 -19.33 1.01
C LEU A 250 16.30 -20.79 0.96
N LYS A 251 15.47 -21.25 1.89
CA LYS A 251 14.90 -22.60 1.87
C LYS A 251 13.87 -22.79 0.76
N ASN A 252 13.11 -21.74 0.46
CA ASN A 252 11.96 -21.80 -0.45
C ASN A 252 11.93 -20.60 -1.43
N PRO A 253 12.92 -20.42 -2.32
CA PRO A 253 12.97 -19.24 -3.20
C PRO A 253 11.81 -19.23 -4.20
N LEU A 254 11.26 -20.38 -4.56
CA LEU A 254 10.09 -20.51 -5.44
C LEU A 254 8.85 -19.84 -4.83
N HIS A 255 8.73 -19.82 -3.50
CA HIS A 255 7.56 -19.26 -2.81
C HIS A 255 7.37 -17.76 -3.08
N ILE A 256 8.45 -16.99 -3.33
CA ILE A 256 8.32 -15.58 -3.74
C ILE A 256 7.51 -15.46 -5.03
N VAL A 257 7.82 -16.33 -6.01
CA VAL A 257 7.10 -16.36 -7.30
C VAL A 257 5.66 -16.82 -7.09
N LEU A 258 5.45 -17.87 -6.28
CA LEU A 258 4.12 -18.41 -6.02
C LEU A 258 3.23 -17.37 -5.31
N ILE A 259 3.78 -16.56 -4.39
CA ILE A 259 3.06 -15.47 -3.75
C ILE A 259 2.80 -14.32 -4.75
N ALA A 260 3.77 -14.00 -5.59
CA ALA A 260 3.68 -12.90 -6.54
C ALA A 260 2.54 -13.08 -7.56
N VAL A 261 2.33 -14.31 -8.06
CA VAL A 261 1.33 -14.59 -9.10
C VAL A 261 -0.08 -14.13 -8.74
N PRO A 262 -0.70 -14.58 -7.62
CA PRO A 262 -2.05 -14.12 -7.25
C PRO A 262 -2.11 -12.62 -6.98
N LEU A 263 -1.06 -12.02 -6.41
CA LEU A 263 -1.01 -10.57 -6.16
C LEU A 263 -0.99 -9.76 -7.46
N ILE A 264 -0.21 -10.19 -8.45
CA ILE A 264 -0.16 -9.56 -9.78
C ILE A 264 -1.52 -9.66 -10.46
N LEU A 265 -2.13 -10.84 -10.49
CA LEU A 265 -3.45 -11.04 -11.09
C LEU A 265 -4.52 -10.18 -10.42
N GLN A 266 -4.49 -10.10 -9.10
CA GLN A 266 -5.40 -9.25 -8.33
C GLN A 266 -5.24 -7.77 -8.69
N THR A 267 -4.01 -7.27 -8.79
CA THR A 267 -3.72 -5.88 -9.14
C THR A 267 -4.28 -5.53 -10.52
N PHE A 268 -4.07 -6.39 -11.53
CA PHE A 268 -4.66 -6.23 -12.85
C PHE A 268 -6.21 -6.28 -12.82
N LEU A 269 -6.77 -7.24 -12.11
CA LEU A 269 -8.22 -7.41 -12.01
C LEU A 269 -8.89 -6.18 -11.42
N ILE A 270 -8.37 -5.66 -10.32
CA ILE A 270 -8.96 -4.50 -9.65
C ILE A 270 -8.82 -3.23 -10.49
N PHE A 271 -7.65 -3.04 -11.13
CA PHE A 271 -7.50 -1.96 -12.08
C PHE A 271 -8.58 -2.03 -13.16
N LEU A 272 -8.76 -3.18 -13.80
CA LEU A 272 -9.75 -3.35 -14.86
C LEU A 272 -11.17 -3.09 -14.38
N ILE A 273 -11.55 -3.60 -13.20
CA ILE A 273 -12.89 -3.39 -12.65
C ILE A 273 -13.16 -1.90 -12.45
N ALA A 274 -12.27 -1.17 -11.75
CA ALA A 274 -12.46 0.25 -11.49
C ALA A 274 -12.42 1.09 -12.77
N TYR A 275 -11.47 0.79 -13.66
CA TYR A 275 -11.25 1.51 -14.91
C TYR A 275 -12.41 1.34 -15.89
N LEU A 276 -12.90 0.10 -16.05
CA LEU A 276 -14.05 -0.19 -16.92
C LEU A 276 -15.37 0.29 -16.31
N ALA A 277 -15.54 0.24 -14.99
CA ALA A 277 -16.69 0.83 -14.31
C ALA A 277 -16.72 2.36 -14.52
N ALA A 278 -15.59 3.03 -14.40
CA ALA A 278 -15.47 4.46 -14.67
C ALA A 278 -15.82 4.78 -16.14
N ARG A 279 -15.39 3.95 -17.09
CA ARG A 279 -15.76 4.05 -18.51
C ARG A 279 -17.26 3.87 -18.74
N ALA A 280 -17.86 2.84 -18.13
CA ALA A 280 -19.29 2.58 -18.24
C ALA A 280 -20.15 3.74 -17.71
N LEU A 281 -19.65 4.42 -16.67
CA LEU A 281 -20.28 5.63 -16.12
C LEU A 281 -19.93 6.92 -16.88
N LYS A 282 -19.21 6.80 -18.01
CA LYS A 282 -18.76 7.93 -18.85
C LYS A 282 -17.99 9.00 -18.07
N LEU A 283 -17.17 8.59 -17.11
CA LEU A 283 -16.29 9.49 -16.38
C LEU A 283 -15.13 9.95 -17.29
N PRO A 284 -14.64 11.19 -17.16
CA PRO A 284 -13.51 11.65 -17.92
C PRO A 284 -12.23 10.90 -17.52
N PHE A 285 -11.24 10.90 -18.42
CA PHE A 285 -9.99 10.12 -18.23
C PHE A 285 -9.23 10.52 -16.97
N ASP A 286 -9.18 11.81 -16.63
CA ASP A 286 -8.49 12.34 -15.45
C ASP A 286 -9.12 11.93 -14.11
N ILE A 287 -10.32 11.36 -14.13
CA ILE A 287 -10.98 10.70 -12.99
C ILE A 287 -10.85 9.17 -13.10
N ALA A 288 -11.07 8.62 -14.30
CA ALA A 288 -11.11 7.18 -14.53
C ALA A 288 -9.74 6.52 -14.30
N ALA A 289 -8.65 7.13 -14.79
CA ALA A 289 -7.32 6.59 -14.63
C ALA A 289 -6.87 6.58 -13.15
N PRO A 290 -6.98 7.68 -12.37
CA PRO A 290 -6.74 7.63 -10.93
C PRO A 290 -7.63 6.62 -10.20
N ALA A 291 -8.92 6.51 -10.54
CA ALA A 291 -9.80 5.53 -9.91
C ALA A 291 -9.28 4.09 -10.08
N GLY A 292 -8.84 3.73 -11.29
CA GLY A 292 -8.20 2.44 -11.56
C GLY A 292 -6.91 2.24 -10.77
N MET A 293 -6.04 3.26 -10.73
CA MET A 293 -4.76 3.21 -10.04
C MET A 293 -4.92 3.12 -8.51
N ILE A 294 -5.82 3.91 -7.93
CA ILE A 294 -6.12 3.88 -6.49
C ILE A 294 -6.70 2.52 -6.09
N GLY A 295 -7.58 1.98 -6.94
CA GLY A 295 -8.14 0.64 -6.73
C GLY A 295 -7.05 -0.44 -6.70
N ALA A 296 -6.12 -0.42 -7.64
CA ALA A 296 -5.08 -1.43 -7.81
C ALA A 296 -3.99 -1.38 -6.74
N SER A 297 -3.65 -0.20 -6.22
CA SER A 297 -2.55 -0.01 -5.27
C SER A 297 -2.93 -0.38 -3.85
N ASN A 298 -1.97 -0.91 -3.07
CA ASN A 298 -2.17 -1.39 -1.69
C ASN A 298 -1.40 -0.52 -0.69
N PHE A 299 -1.92 -0.41 0.53
CA PHE A 299 -1.22 0.23 1.64
C PHE A 299 -0.34 -0.82 2.35
N PHE A 300 0.77 -1.15 1.72
CA PHE A 300 1.64 -2.23 2.19
C PHE A 300 2.26 -1.94 3.56
N GLU A 301 2.52 -0.68 3.91
CA GLU A 301 3.08 -0.28 5.19
C GLU A 301 2.19 -0.72 6.35
N LEU A 302 0.88 -0.49 6.22
CA LEU A 302 -0.09 -0.96 7.20
C LEU A 302 -0.17 -2.49 7.18
N ALA A 303 -0.22 -3.11 6.00
CA ALA A 303 -0.31 -4.55 5.87
C ALA A 303 0.89 -5.27 6.52
N VAL A 304 2.12 -4.79 6.28
CA VAL A 304 3.35 -5.32 6.91
C VAL A 304 3.31 -5.12 8.43
N ALA A 305 2.92 -3.93 8.90
CA ALA A 305 2.84 -3.63 10.32
C ALA A 305 1.88 -4.58 11.05
N VAL A 306 0.69 -4.78 10.47
CA VAL A 306 -0.34 -5.67 11.02
C VAL A 306 0.09 -7.14 10.93
N ALA A 307 0.69 -7.56 9.80
CA ALA A 307 1.21 -8.92 9.67
C ALA A 307 2.26 -9.24 10.74
N ILE A 308 3.20 -8.32 10.99
CA ILE A 308 4.21 -8.47 12.03
C ILE A 308 3.56 -8.52 13.43
N ALA A 309 2.62 -7.64 13.71
CA ALA A 309 1.94 -7.59 15.01
C ALA A 309 1.09 -8.84 15.30
N LEU A 310 0.50 -9.45 14.26
CA LEU A 310 -0.34 -10.64 14.41
C LEU A 310 0.45 -11.94 14.41
N PHE A 311 1.43 -12.05 13.52
CA PHE A 311 2.10 -13.31 13.19
C PHE A 311 3.59 -13.31 13.51
N GLY A 312 4.17 -12.15 13.83
CA GLY A 312 5.60 -11.98 14.10
C GLY A 312 6.43 -11.58 12.87
N THR A 313 7.64 -11.08 13.12
CA THR A 313 8.57 -10.56 12.11
C THR A 313 9.04 -11.63 11.10
N SER A 314 9.13 -12.89 11.52
CA SER A 314 9.59 -14.02 10.70
C SER A 314 8.45 -14.81 10.07
N SER A 315 7.20 -14.33 10.16
CA SER A 315 6.03 -15.05 9.64
C SER A 315 5.97 -15.06 8.12
N ALA A 316 5.37 -16.11 7.56
CA ALA A 316 5.10 -16.18 6.14
C ALA A 316 4.05 -15.14 5.69
N ALA A 317 3.18 -14.66 6.60
CA ALA A 317 2.27 -13.55 6.34
C ALA A 317 3.03 -12.23 6.12
N ALA A 318 4.06 -11.93 6.94
CA ALA A 318 4.91 -10.76 6.73
C ALA A 318 5.70 -10.86 5.41
N LEU A 319 6.17 -12.06 5.04
CA LEU A 319 6.80 -12.29 3.74
C LEU A 319 5.83 -11.98 2.60
N ALA A 320 4.59 -12.48 2.65
CA ALA A 320 3.61 -12.26 1.60
C ALA A 320 3.29 -10.76 1.40
N THR A 321 3.16 -10.00 2.50
CA THR A 321 2.96 -8.54 2.40
C THR A 321 4.15 -7.84 1.77
N THR A 322 5.37 -8.30 2.03
CA THR A 322 6.60 -7.71 1.47
C THR A 322 6.78 -8.05 -0.02
N VAL A 323 6.42 -9.27 -0.44
CA VAL A 323 6.37 -9.64 -1.87
C VAL A 323 5.36 -8.76 -2.62
N GLY A 324 4.28 -8.30 -1.96
CA GLY A 324 3.36 -7.31 -2.50
C GLY A 324 4.06 -6.06 -3.00
N VAL A 325 4.98 -5.50 -2.23
CA VAL A 325 5.76 -4.30 -2.62
C VAL A 325 6.63 -4.58 -3.85
N LEU A 326 7.28 -5.74 -3.88
CA LEU A 326 8.16 -6.13 -4.98
C LEU A 326 7.39 -6.22 -6.30
N THR A 327 6.16 -6.71 -6.26
CA THR A 327 5.33 -6.92 -7.45
C THR A 327 4.54 -5.67 -7.85
N GLU A 328 4.10 -4.86 -6.89
CA GLU A 328 3.20 -3.74 -7.13
C GLU A 328 3.82 -2.71 -8.08
N VAL A 329 5.04 -2.25 -7.82
CA VAL A 329 5.65 -1.17 -8.61
C VAL A 329 5.81 -1.51 -10.09
N PRO A 330 6.38 -2.67 -10.50
CA PRO A 330 6.45 -3.06 -11.91
C PRO A 330 5.08 -3.14 -12.56
N VAL A 331 4.11 -3.74 -11.87
CA VAL A 331 2.75 -3.91 -12.39
C VAL A 331 2.07 -2.56 -12.57
N MET A 332 2.17 -1.67 -11.59
CA MET A 332 1.58 -0.32 -11.66
C MET A 332 2.15 0.49 -12.81
N LEU A 333 3.45 0.38 -13.12
CA LEU A 333 4.06 1.03 -14.29
C LEU A 333 3.50 0.47 -15.62
N VAL A 334 3.19 -0.82 -15.68
CA VAL A 334 2.50 -1.41 -16.84
C VAL A 334 1.08 -0.85 -16.94
N LEU A 335 0.35 -0.77 -15.83
CA LEU A 335 -1.00 -0.21 -15.77
C LEU A 335 -1.03 1.28 -16.17
N VAL A 336 -0.03 2.07 -15.77
CA VAL A 336 0.15 3.46 -16.25
C VAL A 336 0.25 3.50 -17.77
N LYS A 337 1.04 2.62 -18.38
CA LYS A 337 1.13 2.54 -19.85
C LYS A 337 -0.19 2.16 -20.49
N ILE A 338 -0.90 1.18 -19.92
CA ILE A 338 -2.23 0.77 -20.41
C ILE A 338 -3.21 1.94 -20.31
N ALA A 339 -3.30 2.61 -19.17
CA ALA A 339 -4.19 3.76 -18.99
C ALA A 339 -3.89 4.85 -20.02
N ASN A 340 -2.64 5.27 -20.16
CA ASN A 340 -2.25 6.34 -21.09
C ASN A 340 -2.49 5.96 -22.57
N SER A 341 -2.31 4.69 -22.95
CA SER A 341 -2.57 4.21 -24.32
C SER A 341 -4.06 4.12 -24.64
N THR A 342 -4.92 3.99 -23.65
CA THR A 342 -6.38 3.86 -23.78
C THR A 342 -7.14 5.14 -23.42
N LYS A 343 -6.43 6.28 -23.29
CA LYS A 343 -7.03 7.59 -22.99
C LYS A 343 -8.21 7.93 -23.92
N HIS A 344 -8.12 7.59 -25.20
CA HIS A 344 -9.16 7.80 -26.20
C HIS A 344 -10.46 7.02 -25.95
N TRP A 345 -10.50 6.11 -24.97
CA TRP A 345 -11.73 5.41 -24.58
C TRP A 345 -12.66 6.25 -23.72
N PHE A 346 -12.20 7.39 -23.24
CA PHE A 346 -12.90 8.23 -22.26
C PHE A 346 -13.25 9.59 -22.87
N PRO A 347 -14.33 10.23 -22.43
CA PRO A 347 -14.63 11.59 -22.82
C PRO A 347 -13.53 12.55 -22.33
N GLU A 348 -13.35 13.65 -23.06
CA GLU A 348 -12.48 14.73 -22.64
C GLU A 348 -12.99 15.35 -21.32
N SER A 349 -12.07 15.76 -20.46
CA SER A 349 -12.45 16.46 -19.24
C SER A 349 -13.04 17.82 -19.61
N THR A 350 -14.29 18.04 -19.29
CA THR A 350 -14.87 19.38 -19.30
C THR A 350 -14.19 20.16 -18.17
N GLN A 351 -13.14 20.91 -18.51
CA GLN A 351 -12.62 21.95 -17.61
C GLN A 351 -13.72 23.01 -17.45
N ASN A 352 -14.41 23.00 -16.32
CA ASN A 352 -15.14 24.14 -15.79
C ASN A 352 -14.40 24.70 -14.59
#